data_9de45a4d0403f09a5c7ab3a0a2278d01
#
_entry.id   9de45a4d0403f09a5c7ab3a0a2278d01
#
_cell.length_a   1.000
_cell.length_b   1.000
_cell.length_c   1.000
_cell.angle_alpha   90.00
_cell.angle_beta   90.00
_cell.angle_gamma   90.00
#
_symmetry.space_group_name_H-M   'P 1'
#
loop_
_entity.id
_entity.type
_entity.pdbx_description
1 polymer ?
#
loop_
_entity_poly.entity_id
_entity_poly.type
_entity_poly.pdbx_seq_one_letter_code
_entity_poly.pdbx_strand_id
1 'polypeptide(L)'
;MYVPIDRLLGEVINPFPAQFRALSADPYDDVLMEAFCAYLERSMQKMERVTKLFQSMPTPESARGFGLSVYHCLSEVDDALKELERYTMGYVDNYLHVGREMLREAKQRRSRLQLSLIHI
;
A
#
# COMPACT_ATOMS: atom_id res chain seq x y z
N MET A 1 -2.18 17.78 -7.85
CA MET A 1 -2.00 17.40 -6.42
C MET A 1 -2.05 15.90 -6.17
N TYR A 2 -2.92 15.18 -6.87
CA TYR A 2 -2.99 13.71 -6.71
C TYR A 2 -1.78 12.98 -7.30
N VAL A 3 -1.13 13.54 -8.33
CA VAL A 3 -0.02 12.86 -9.02
C VAL A 3 1.13 12.43 -8.09
N PRO A 4 1.61 13.29 -7.15
CA PRO A 4 2.63 12.83 -6.20
C PRO A 4 2.15 11.70 -5.28
N ILE A 5 0.88 11.73 -4.86
CA ILE A 5 0.27 10.67 -4.05
C ILE A 5 0.23 9.37 -4.84
N ASP A 6 -0.23 9.41 -6.08
CA ASP A 6 -0.31 8.24 -6.95
C ASP A 6 1.06 7.62 -7.20
N ARG A 7 2.08 8.45 -7.44
CA ARG A 7 3.44 7.97 -7.65
C ARG A 7 3.98 7.25 -6.42
N LEU A 8 3.81 7.83 -5.23
CA LEU A 8 4.27 7.21 -3.99
C LEU A 8 3.51 5.91 -3.69
N LEU A 9 2.19 5.89 -3.94
CA LEU A 9 1.40 4.66 -3.81
C LEU A 9 1.93 3.56 -4.72
N GLY A 10 2.26 3.90 -5.96
CA GLY A 10 2.85 2.94 -6.91
C GLY A 10 4.18 2.39 -6.42
N GLU A 11 5.03 3.25 -5.86
CA GLU A 11 6.32 2.85 -5.30
C GLU A 11 6.16 1.90 -4.11
N VAL A 12 5.07 2.01 -3.35
CA VAL A 12 4.76 1.10 -2.24
C VAL A 12 4.16 -0.21 -2.77
N ILE A 13 3.12 -0.13 -3.58
CA ILE A 13 2.30 -1.29 -3.96
C ILE A 13 3.00 -2.18 -4.97
N ASN A 14 3.61 -1.61 -6.01
CA ASN A 14 4.06 -2.37 -7.19
C ASN A 14 5.17 -3.38 -6.91
N PRO A 15 6.14 -3.14 -6.00
CA PRO A 15 7.18 -4.14 -5.72
C PRO A 15 6.72 -5.34 -4.89
N PHE A 16 5.57 -5.27 -4.20
CA PHE A 16 5.14 -6.35 -3.29
C PHE A 16 4.95 -7.71 -3.95
N PRO A 17 4.36 -7.83 -5.15
CA PRO A 17 4.22 -9.16 -5.77
C PRO A 17 5.56 -9.91 -5.90
N ALA A 18 6.64 -9.22 -6.25
CA ALA A 18 7.97 -9.83 -6.31
C ALA A 18 8.47 -10.23 -4.93
N GLN A 19 8.23 -9.40 -3.91
CA GLN A 19 8.58 -9.72 -2.53
C GLN A 19 7.85 -10.97 -2.04
N PHE A 20 6.56 -11.07 -2.32
CA PHE A 20 5.76 -12.25 -1.93
C PHE A 20 6.24 -13.52 -2.63
N ARG A 21 6.60 -13.43 -3.92
CA ARG A 21 7.15 -14.58 -4.65
C ARG A 21 8.46 -15.06 -4.03
N ALA A 22 9.34 -14.14 -3.65
CA ALA A 22 10.61 -14.49 -3.01
C ALA A 22 10.39 -15.20 -1.67
N LEU A 23 9.49 -14.67 -0.83
CA LEU A 23 9.16 -15.31 0.46
C LEU A 23 8.51 -16.68 0.26
N SER A 24 7.64 -16.85 -0.73
CA SER A 24 6.97 -18.12 -1.01
C SER A 24 7.95 -19.20 -1.46
N ALA A 25 9.04 -18.81 -2.12
CA ALA A 25 10.06 -19.76 -2.57
C ALA A 25 10.84 -20.34 -1.38
N ASP A 26 11.13 -19.52 -0.35
CA ASP A 26 11.81 -19.98 0.86
C ASP A 26 11.41 -19.09 2.05
N PRO A 27 10.29 -19.43 2.73
CA PRO A 27 9.76 -18.58 3.80
C PRO A 27 10.61 -18.57 5.08
N TYR A 28 11.58 -19.45 5.20
CA TYR A 28 12.46 -19.51 6.37
C TYR A 28 13.87 -18.99 6.09
N ASP A 29 14.10 -18.40 4.92
CA ASP A 29 15.38 -17.78 4.57
C ASP A 29 15.48 -16.43 5.31
N ASP A 30 16.47 -16.33 6.22
CA ASP A 30 16.66 -15.12 7.04
C ASP A 30 17.00 -13.89 6.19
N VAL A 31 17.75 -14.08 5.12
CA VAL A 31 18.14 -12.96 4.23
C VAL A 31 16.91 -12.40 3.50
N LEU A 32 16.05 -13.28 2.99
CA LEU A 32 14.82 -12.86 2.33
C LEU A 32 13.88 -12.19 3.31
N MET A 33 13.78 -12.70 4.53
CA MET A 33 12.94 -12.11 5.56
C MET A 33 13.45 -10.74 5.99
N GLU A 34 14.75 -10.57 6.17
CA GLU A 34 15.34 -9.26 6.47
C GLU A 34 15.06 -8.24 5.36
N ALA A 35 15.20 -8.66 4.10
CA ALA A 35 14.91 -7.81 2.95
C ALA A 35 13.44 -7.41 2.93
N PHE A 36 12.55 -8.34 3.23
CA PHE A 36 11.11 -8.07 3.30
C PHE A 36 10.80 -7.07 4.42
N CYS A 37 11.35 -7.28 5.61
CA CYS A 37 11.15 -6.36 6.73
C CYS A 37 11.66 -4.96 6.44
N ALA A 38 12.84 -4.85 5.81
CA ALA A 38 13.39 -3.56 5.42
C ALA A 38 12.51 -2.86 4.39
N TYR A 39 12.02 -3.60 3.41
CA TYR A 39 11.10 -3.05 2.41
C TYR A 39 9.79 -2.59 3.05
N LEU A 40 9.25 -3.39 3.97
CA LEU A 40 8.03 -3.07 4.70
C LEU A 40 8.18 -1.77 5.50
N GLU A 41 9.30 -1.61 6.22
CA GLU A 41 9.58 -0.40 6.98
C GLU A 41 9.66 0.84 6.08
N ARG A 42 10.36 0.73 4.95
CA ARG A 42 10.43 1.84 3.98
C ARG A 42 9.04 2.17 3.42
N SER A 43 8.23 1.16 3.19
CA SER A 43 6.85 1.35 2.69
C SER A 43 6.00 2.09 3.72
N MET A 44 6.12 1.74 5.00
CA MET A 44 5.41 2.43 6.08
C MET A 44 5.82 3.90 6.17
N GLN A 45 7.11 4.20 6.02
CA GLN A 45 7.62 5.57 6.01
C GLN A 45 7.07 6.36 4.80
N LYS A 46 7.01 5.72 3.62
CA LYS A 46 6.41 6.35 2.44
C LYS A 46 4.93 6.64 2.65
N MET A 47 4.21 5.73 3.29
CA MET A 47 2.79 5.94 3.58
C MET A 47 2.56 7.09 4.55
N GLU A 48 3.45 7.31 5.52
CA GLU A 48 3.38 8.51 6.36
C GLU A 48 3.46 9.79 5.52
N ARG A 49 4.37 9.83 4.55
CA ARG A 49 4.51 10.98 3.65
C ARG A 49 3.26 11.16 2.79
N VAL A 50 2.73 10.07 2.26
CA VAL A 50 1.49 10.10 1.46
C VAL A 50 0.33 10.66 2.28
N THR A 51 0.18 10.19 3.51
CA THR A 51 -0.88 10.65 4.41
C THR A 51 -0.75 12.16 4.69
N LYS A 52 0.46 12.63 4.95
CA LYS A 52 0.71 14.06 5.17
C LYS A 52 0.38 14.90 3.94
N LEU A 53 0.77 14.44 2.75
CA LEU A 53 0.43 15.10 1.49
C LEU A 53 -1.08 15.16 1.31
N PHE A 54 -1.78 14.06 1.56
CA PHE A 54 -3.23 14.00 1.43
C PHE A 54 -3.91 14.97 2.40
N GLN A 55 -3.47 15.00 3.65
CA GLN A 55 -4.04 15.87 4.68
C GLN A 55 -3.79 17.36 4.37
N SER A 56 -2.73 17.69 3.66
CA SER A 56 -2.41 19.07 3.28
C SER A 56 -3.16 19.55 2.05
N MET A 57 -3.81 18.63 1.32
CA MET A 57 -4.54 19.00 0.09
C MET A 57 -5.87 19.67 0.42
N PRO A 58 -6.15 20.85 -0.16
CA PRO A 58 -7.50 21.40 -0.10
C PRO A 58 -8.43 20.50 -0.91
N THR A 59 -9.59 20.17 -0.34
CA THR A 59 -10.57 19.33 -1.03
C THR A 59 -11.76 20.20 -1.42
N PRO A 60 -11.85 20.65 -2.68
CA PRO A 60 -13.03 21.34 -3.15
C PRO A 60 -14.27 20.45 -3.00
N GLU A 61 -15.40 21.05 -2.75
CA GLU A 61 -16.64 20.30 -2.58
C GLU A 61 -16.96 19.42 -3.79
N SER A 62 -16.63 19.90 -4.99
CA SER A 62 -16.80 19.17 -6.24
C SER A 62 -15.95 17.90 -6.34
N ALA A 63 -14.87 17.80 -5.56
CA ALA A 63 -13.94 16.66 -5.55
C ALA A 63 -14.07 15.81 -4.28
N ARG A 64 -15.11 16.01 -3.47
CA ARG A 64 -15.28 15.30 -2.19
C ARG A 64 -15.34 13.79 -2.37
N GLY A 65 -16.07 13.29 -3.38
CA GLY A 65 -16.17 11.86 -3.66
C GLY A 65 -14.83 11.27 -4.05
N PHE A 66 -14.05 11.97 -4.87
CA PHE A 66 -12.71 11.54 -5.25
C PHE A 66 -11.78 11.51 -4.01
N GLY A 67 -11.83 12.56 -3.17
CA GLY A 67 -11.04 12.61 -1.94
C GLY A 67 -11.35 11.46 -1.00
N LEU A 68 -12.62 11.09 -0.86
CA LEU A 68 -13.03 9.95 -0.04
C LEU A 68 -12.49 8.63 -0.61
N SER A 69 -12.52 8.47 -1.93
CA SER A 69 -11.97 7.28 -2.58
C SER A 69 -10.46 7.17 -2.39
N VAL A 70 -9.74 8.29 -2.45
CA VAL A 70 -8.30 8.33 -2.14
C VAL A 70 -8.07 7.91 -0.68
N TYR A 71 -8.84 8.47 0.24
CA TYR A 71 -8.73 8.11 1.66
C TYR A 71 -8.90 6.61 1.88
N HIS A 72 -9.90 5.99 1.26
CA HIS A 72 -10.12 4.54 1.39
C HIS A 72 -8.96 3.74 0.83
N CYS A 73 -8.36 4.17 -0.28
CA CYS A 73 -7.20 3.52 -0.84
C CYS A 73 -6.01 3.59 0.12
N LEU A 74 -5.74 4.77 0.68
CA LEU A 74 -4.64 4.96 1.64
C LEU A 74 -4.85 4.10 2.89
N SER A 75 -6.07 4.08 3.44
CA SER A 75 -6.40 3.28 4.62
C SER A 75 -6.20 1.79 4.36
N GLU A 76 -6.58 1.30 3.20
CA GLU A 76 -6.42 -0.10 2.84
C GLU A 76 -4.95 -0.50 2.73
N VAL A 77 -4.11 0.37 2.15
CA VAL A 77 -2.67 0.12 2.10
C VAL A 77 -2.08 0.10 3.52
N ASP A 78 -2.44 1.07 4.37
CA ASP A 78 -1.97 1.12 5.76
C ASP A 78 -2.36 -0.14 6.53
N ASP A 79 -3.62 -0.60 6.38
CA ASP A 79 -4.09 -1.81 7.04
C ASP A 79 -3.36 -3.05 6.54
N ALA A 80 -3.08 -3.11 5.23
CA ALA A 80 -2.31 -4.19 4.63
C ALA A 80 -0.90 -4.26 5.22
N LEU A 81 -0.23 -3.11 5.32
CA LEU A 81 1.12 -3.05 5.88
C LEU A 81 1.15 -3.50 7.34
N LYS A 82 0.12 -3.16 8.13
CA LYS A 82 0.00 -3.62 9.51
C LYS A 82 -0.17 -5.13 9.60
N GLU A 83 -0.95 -5.74 8.72
CA GLU A 83 -1.09 -7.19 8.68
C GLU A 83 0.23 -7.87 8.32
N LEU A 84 0.97 -7.31 7.36
CA LEU A 84 2.29 -7.82 6.99
C LEU A 84 3.30 -7.67 8.13
N GLU A 85 3.23 -6.58 8.89
CA GLU A 85 4.06 -6.40 10.08
C GLU A 85 3.78 -7.49 11.11
N ARG A 86 2.50 -7.81 11.35
CA ARG A 86 2.12 -8.92 12.23
C ARG A 86 2.69 -10.24 11.76
N TYR A 87 2.68 -10.47 10.44
CA TYR A 87 3.28 -11.68 9.87
C TYR A 87 4.77 -11.78 10.23
N THR A 88 5.52 -10.69 10.14
CA THR A 88 6.95 -10.70 10.43
C THR A 88 7.27 -10.97 11.90
N MET A 89 6.32 -10.76 12.79
CA MET A 89 6.50 -10.99 14.24
C MET A 89 6.32 -12.43 14.66
N GLY A 90 5.49 -13.19 13.96
CA GLY A 90 5.15 -14.55 14.39
C GLY A 90 5.02 -15.58 13.29
N TYR A 91 5.22 -15.21 12.04
CA TYR A 91 5.13 -16.09 10.86
C TYR A 91 3.78 -16.81 10.73
N VAL A 92 2.70 -16.16 11.18
CA VAL A 92 1.35 -16.70 11.02
C VAL A 92 0.89 -16.44 9.59
N ASP A 93 0.75 -17.48 8.80
CA ASP A 93 0.45 -17.40 7.35
C ASP A 93 -0.79 -16.58 7.03
N ASN A 94 -1.79 -16.59 7.92
CA ASN A 94 -3.02 -15.85 7.69
C ASN A 94 -2.78 -14.35 7.58
N TYR A 95 -1.85 -13.80 8.36
CA TYR A 95 -1.54 -12.37 8.26
C TYR A 95 -0.89 -12.03 6.93
N LEU A 96 -0.04 -12.91 6.40
CA LEU A 96 0.55 -12.73 5.08
C LEU A 96 -0.53 -12.76 4.00
N HIS A 97 -1.43 -13.74 4.08
CA HIS A 97 -2.53 -13.89 3.12
C HIS A 97 -3.44 -12.66 3.12
N VAL A 98 -3.88 -12.21 4.29
CA VAL A 98 -4.76 -11.05 4.42
C VAL A 98 -4.08 -9.79 3.89
N GLY A 99 -2.82 -9.58 4.23
CA GLY A 99 -2.05 -8.43 3.75
C GLY A 99 -1.92 -8.41 2.22
N ARG A 100 -1.66 -9.57 1.61
CA ARG A 100 -1.59 -9.71 0.15
C ARG A 100 -2.92 -9.36 -0.51
N GLU A 101 -4.02 -9.87 0.02
CA GLU A 101 -5.35 -9.60 -0.54
C GLU A 101 -5.71 -8.12 -0.42
N MET A 102 -5.42 -7.50 0.71
CA MET A 102 -5.63 -6.07 0.90
C MET A 102 -4.82 -5.24 -0.10
N LEU A 103 -3.56 -5.59 -0.36
CA LEU A 103 -2.74 -4.90 -1.35
C LEU A 103 -3.26 -5.08 -2.77
N ARG A 104 -3.78 -6.26 -3.08
CA ARG A 104 -4.41 -6.52 -4.38
C ARG A 104 -5.62 -5.62 -4.58
N GLU A 105 -6.48 -5.50 -3.57
CA GLU A 105 -7.64 -4.62 -3.61
C GLU A 105 -7.23 -3.16 -3.71
N ALA A 106 -6.21 -2.74 -2.95
CA ALA A 106 -5.69 -1.39 -3.01
C ALA A 106 -5.15 -1.04 -4.40
N LYS A 107 -4.48 -1.98 -5.05
CA LYS A 107 -4.00 -1.82 -6.42
C LYS A 107 -5.17 -1.60 -7.39
N GLN A 108 -6.25 -2.34 -7.23
CA GLN A 108 -7.45 -2.18 -8.04
C GLN A 108 -8.12 -0.83 -7.79
N ARG A 109 -8.20 -0.39 -6.53
CA ARG A 109 -8.73 0.94 -6.18
C ARG A 109 -7.89 2.05 -6.81
N ARG A 110 -6.56 1.92 -6.73
CA ARG A 110 -5.65 2.89 -7.34
C ARG A 110 -5.87 2.99 -8.85
N SER A 111 -6.04 1.86 -9.53
CA SER A 111 -6.32 1.84 -10.98
C SER A 111 -7.62 2.57 -11.31
N ARG A 112 -8.66 2.38 -10.50
CA ARG A 112 -9.94 3.07 -10.67
C ARG A 112 -9.80 4.57 -10.46
N LEU A 113 -8.99 4.99 -9.48
CA LEU A 113 -8.71 6.41 -9.24
C LEU A 113 -7.99 7.04 -10.44
N GLN A 114 -7.04 6.33 -11.05
CA GLN A 114 -6.35 6.80 -12.24
C GLN A 114 -7.33 7.01 -13.41
N LEU A 115 -8.26 6.08 -13.60
CA LEU A 115 -9.30 6.20 -14.62
C LEU A 115 -10.23 7.39 -14.34
N SER A 116 -10.56 7.64 -13.08
CA SER A 116 -11.40 8.78 -12.70
C SER A 116 -10.75 10.11 -13.04
N LEU A 117 -9.42 10.21 -12.95
CA LEU A 117 -8.68 11.43 -13.30
C LEU A 117 -8.80 11.76 -14.79
N ILE A 118 -8.92 10.76 -15.65
CA ILE A 118 -9.05 10.96 -17.09
C ILE A 118 -10.41 11.62 -17.42
N HIS A 119 -11.42 11.41 -16.60
CA HIS A 119 -12.78 11.92 -16.83
C HIS A 119 -13.10 13.20 -16.04
N ILE A 120 -12.17 13.68 -15.24
CA ILE A 120 -12.29 14.96 -14.54
C ILE A 120 -11.77 16.08 -15.41
#